data_2f9d969954179483c8f5c97e8f531439
#
_entry.id   2f9d969954179483c8f5c97e8f531439
#
_cell.length_a   1.000
_cell.length_b   1.000
_cell.length_c   1.000
_cell.angle_alpha   90.00
_cell.angle_beta   90.00
_cell.angle_gamma   90.00
#
_symmetry.space_group_name_H-M   'P 1'
#
loop_
_entity.id
_entity.type
_entity.pdbx_description
1 polymer ?
#
loop_
_entity_poly.entity_id
_entity_poly.type
_entity_poly.pdbx_seq_one_letter_code
_entity_poly.pdbx_strand_id
1 'polypeptide(L)'
;MTTDSNTLKEPGLIAISNPMDWKAIDRFILLASLVLLAPLSFGVSMWATNILAPEWLNQTLVMMLSVLYVMHIAVMGSFIITAIKLRKYTHDWPLFENAIISSFLVTVMTTGYLTGTHLSEALLIIFLGVIITCTLADVNKIKFCFWIVVPILILMSALDYSEAVPYAMLLERSPYAEDGRPLEGWMMVRMTVAVILAPLIYLCILAMKRWTERESLYLEMSTIDGLTRLSNRNSLISRGQEEIRRARASDAMPPLSCIMIDLDHFKQINDTWGHHAGDEVLVAASKVMMDS
;
A
#
# COMPACT_ATOMS: atom_id res chain seq x y z
N MET A 1 4.28 -37.13 38.53
CA MET A 1 4.06 -35.73 38.89
C MET A 1 4.38 -34.89 37.69
N THR A 2 3.38 -34.61 36.92
CA THR A 2 3.43 -33.82 35.67
C THR A 2 3.26 -32.35 36.02
N THR A 3 4.29 -31.55 35.80
CA THR A 3 4.21 -30.09 35.93
C THR A 3 3.81 -29.49 34.61
N ASP A 4 2.55 -29.11 34.52
CA ASP A 4 1.97 -28.27 33.51
C ASP A 4 2.70 -26.91 33.43
N SER A 5 3.38 -26.64 32.34
CA SER A 5 3.88 -25.31 32.02
C SER A 5 2.73 -24.50 31.39
N ASN A 6 1.96 -23.88 32.26
CA ASN A 6 0.93 -22.93 31.90
C ASN A 6 1.59 -21.67 31.34
N THR A 7 1.76 -21.60 30.05
CA THR A 7 2.16 -20.37 29.30
C THR A 7 1.05 -19.34 29.50
N LEU A 8 1.38 -18.30 30.25
CA LEU A 8 0.58 -17.08 30.38
C LEU A 8 0.26 -16.54 28.97
N LYS A 9 -0.97 -16.76 28.52
CA LYS A 9 -1.55 -16.01 27.41
C LYS A 9 -1.74 -14.58 27.90
N GLU A 10 -0.91 -13.68 27.42
CA GLU A 10 -1.21 -12.25 27.54
C GLU A 10 -2.57 -11.96 26.90
N PRO A 11 -3.44 -11.14 27.56
CA PRO A 11 -4.76 -10.83 27.02
C PRO A 11 -4.62 -10.00 25.75
N GLY A 12 -4.99 -10.61 24.63
CA GLY A 12 -5.18 -10.15 23.30
C GLY A 12 -5.28 -8.66 23.03
N LEU A 13 -4.19 -8.06 22.62
CA LEU A 13 -4.25 -7.20 21.46
C LEU A 13 -4.59 -8.13 20.28
N ILE A 14 -5.72 -7.91 19.62
CA ILE A 14 -6.05 -8.56 18.35
C ILE A 14 -4.86 -8.29 17.44
N ALA A 15 -4.00 -9.27 17.26
CA ALA A 15 -2.89 -9.18 16.32
C ALA A 15 -3.53 -9.14 14.95
N ILE A 16 -3.81 -7.90 14.47
CA ILE A 16 -4.27 -7.68 13.10
C ILE A 16 -3.12 -8.19 12.23
N SER A 17 -3.28 -9.39 11.67
CA SER A 17 -2.31 -9.96 10.75
C SER A 17 -2.06 -8.95 9.62
N ASN A 18 -0.80 -8.86 9.18
CA ASN A 18 -0.43 -7.92 8.13
C ASN A 18 -1.27 -8.21 6.86
N PRO A 19 -1.93 -7.21 6.25
CA PRO A 19 -2.71 -7.38 5.03
C PRO A 19 -1.94 -8.03 3.86
N MET A 20 -0.62 -7.94 3.85
CA MET A 20 0.22 -8.59 2.83
C MET A 20 0.27 -10.12 2.97
N ASP A 21 0.00 -10.67 4.17
CA ASP A 21 -0.12 -12.11 4.43
C ASP A 21 -1.50 -12.64 4.13
N TRP A 22 -2.43 -11.75 3.88
CA TRP A 22 -3.80 -12.14 3.62
C TRP A 22 -3.90 -12.81 2.26
N LYS A 23 -4.90 -13.68 2.13
CA LYS A 23 -5.28 -14.21 0.83
C LYS A 23 -5.62 -13.05 -0.11
N ALA A 24 -5.39 -13.22 -1.40
CA ALA A 24 -5.71 -12.21 -2.41
C ALA A 24 -7.12 -11.65 -2.22
N ILE A 25 -8.09 -12.51 -1.94
CA ILE A 25 -9.50 -12.12 -1.74
C ILE A 25 -9.72 -11.20 -0.52
N ASP A 26 -8.97 -11.37 0.56
CA ASP A 26 -9.07 -10.52 1.75
C ASP A 26 -8.44 -9.13 1.49
N ARG A 27 -7.37 -9.09 0.70
CA ARG A 27 -6.78 -7.83 0.19
C ARG A 27 -7.76 -7.09 -0.72
N PHE A 28 -8.52 -7.82 -1.54
CA PHE A 28 -9.59 -7.26 -2.36
C PHE A 28 -10.69 -6.60 -1.54
N ILE A 29 -11.16 -7.29 -0.51
CA ILE A 29 -12.20 -6.77 0.38
C ILE A 29 -11.70 -5.48 1.02
N LEU A 30 -10.45 -5.45 1.48
CA LEU A 30 -9.84 -4.26 2.04
C LEU A 30 -9.74 -3.13 1.01
N LEU A 31 -9.20 -3.41 -0.19
CA LEU A 31 -9.06 -2.42 -1.27
C LEU A 31 -10.42 -1.84 -1.67
N ALA A 32 -11.43 -2.68 -1.92
CA ALA A 32 -12.78 -2.25 -2.26
C ALA A 32 -13.40 -1.40 -1.14
N SER A 33 -13.17 -1.74 0.12
CA SER A 33 -13.66 -0.98 1.28
C SER A 33 -13.00 0.40 1.39
N LEU A 34 -11.69 0.50 1.14
CA LEU A 34 -10.96 1.76 1.16
C LEU A 34 -11.36 2.68 0.00
N VAL A 35 -11.58 2.10 -1.17
CA VAL A 35 -12.02 2.83 -2.37
C VAL A 35 -13.40 3.44 -2.20
N LEU A 36 -14.28 2.86 -1.37
CA LEU A 36 -15.59 3.44 -1.04
C LEU A 36 -15.51 4.78 -0.28
N LEU A 37 -14.42 5.07 0.41
CA LEU A 37 -14.29 6.30 1.18
C LEU A 37 -14.32 7.55 0.29
N ALA A 38 -13.81 7.49 -0.94
CA ALA A 38 -13.80 8.62 -1.85
C ALA A 38 -15.22 9.05 -2.27
N PRO A 39 -16.07 8.20 -2.89
CA PRO A 39 -17.43 8.60 -3.25
C PRO A 39 -18.29 8.94 -2.04
N LEU A 40 -18.04 8.32 -0.88
CA LEU A 40 -18.75 8.70 0.36
C LEU A 40 -18.37 10.10 0.82
N SER A 41 -17.07 10.45 0.83
CA SER A 41 -16.62 11.78 1.25
C SER A 41 -17.12 12.88 0.31
N PHE A 42 -16.99 12.68 -1.00
CA PHE A 42 -17.49 13.63 -1.98
C PHE A 42 -19.02 13.73 -1.98
N GLY A 43 -19.71 12.60 -1.90
CA GLY A 43 -21.17 12.54 -1.84
C GLY A 43 -21.71 13.27 -0.62
N VAL A 44 -21.19 12.99 0.56
CA VAL A 44 -21.60 13.65 1.80
C VAL A 44 -21.35 15.17 1.71
N SER A 45 -20.17 15.60 1.25
CA SER A 45 -19.85 17.01 1.11
C SER A 45 -20.76 17.71 0.09
N MET A 46 -20.99 17.10 -1.07
CA MET A 46 -21.87 17.64 -2.11
C MET A 46 -23.32 17.73 -1.63
N TRP A 47 -23.86 16.69 -0.99
CA TRP A 47 -25.23 16.70 -0.48
C TRP A 47 -25.42 17.66 0.68
N ALA A 48 -24.43 17.77 1.58
CA ALA A 48 -24.47 18.78 2.63
C ALA A 48 -24.48 20.19 2.05
N THR A 49 -23.63 20.47 1.06
CA THR A 49 -23.63 21.78 0.36
C THR A 49 -24.95 22.00 -0.37
N ASN A 50 -25.50 20.98 -1.03
CA ASN A 50 -26.78 21.12 -1.72
C ASN A 50 -27.98 21.38 -0.78
N ILE A 51 -27.93 20.92 0.46
CA ILE A 51 -28.96 21.19 1.48
C ILE A 51 -28.77 22.59 2.06
N LEU A 52 -27.54 23.03 2.33
CA LEU A 52 -27.23 24.26 3.01
C LEU A 52 -27.22 25.48 2.07
N ALA A 53 -26.81 25.29 0.83
CA ALA A 53 -26.62 26.35 -0.17
C ALA A 53 -26.85 25.81 -1.59
N PRO A 54 -28.09 25.42 -1.95
CA PRO A 54 -28.39 24.78 -3.24
C PRO A 54 -28.05 25.66 -4.44
N GLU A 55 -28.04 26.96 -4.28
CA GLU A 55 -27.70 27.96 -5.32
C GLU A 55 -26.22 27.98 -5.69
N TRP A 56 -25.38 27.24 -4.98
CA TRP A 56 -23.95 27.10 -5.29
C TRP A 56 -23.67 26.01 -6.29
N LEU A 57 -24.60 25.08 -6.45
CA LEU A 57 -24.38 23.85 -7.21
C LEU A 57 -25.33 23.74 -8.40
N ASN A 58 -24.80 23.29 -9.52
CA ASN A 58 -25.59 22.91 -10.66
C ASN A 58 -26.42 21.65 -10.35
N GLN A 59 -27.75 21.83 -10.22
CA GLN A 59 -28.66 20.78 -9.78
C GLN A 59 -28.67 19.56 -10.71
N THR A 60 -28.49 19.76 -12.01
CA THR A 60 -28.41 18.67 -12.98
C THR A 60 -27.17 17.82 -12.73
N LEU A 61 -26.02 18.46 -12.51
CA LEU A 61 -24.76 17.75 -12.24
C LEU A 61 -24.76 17.10 -10.84
N VAL A 62 -25.39 17.71 -9.85
CA VAL A 62 -25.61 17.09 -8.53
C VAL A 62 -26.37 15.78 -8.68
N MET A 63 -27.43 15.74 -9.47
CA MET A 63 -28.20 14.54 -9.73
C MET A 63 -27.35 13.49 -10.46
N MET A 64 -26.62 13.87 -11.51
CA MET A 64 -25.75 12.95 -12.27
C MET A 64 -24.65 12.36 -11.40
N LEU A 65 -23.96 13.18 -10.60
CA LEU A 65 -22.93 12.69 -9.67
C LEU A 65 -23.51 11.82 -8.57
N SER A 66 -24.70 12.15 -8.05
CA SER A 66 -25.38 11.30 -7.07
C SER A 66 -25.65 9.89 -7.62
N VAL A 67 -26.11 9.79 -8.87
CA VAL A 67 -26.30 8.51 -9.54
C VAL A 67 -24.96 7.79 -9.69
N LEU A 68 -23.90 8.48 -10.11
CA LEU A 68 -22.55 7.89 -10.24
C LEU A 68 -22.06 7.32 -8.90
N TYR A 69 -22.20 8.08 -7.81
CA TYR A 69 -21.75 7.63 -6.49
C TYR A 69 -22.55 6.44 -5.98
N VAL A 70 -23.89 6.48 -6.13
CA VAL A 70 -24.75 5.35 -5.76
C VAL A 70 -24.39 4.09 -6.56
N MET A 71 -24.20 4.23 -7.87
CA MET A 71 -23.77 3.12 -8.73
C MET A 71 -22.40 2.57 -8.28
N HIS A 72 -21.43 3.45 -8.02
CA HIS A 72 -20.10 3.03 -7.53
C HIS A 72 -20.20 2.27 -6.21
N ILE A 73 -20.97 2.78 -5.24
CA ILE A 73 -21.19 2.12 -3.94
C ILE A 73 -21.88 0.76 -4.14
N ALA A 74 -22.87 0.67 -5.01
CA ALA A 74 -23.56 -0.58 -5.30
C ALA A 74 -22.63 -1.61 -5.95
N VAL A 75 -21.82 -1.22 -6.93
CA VAL A 75 -20.83 -2.08 -7.59
C VAL A 75 -19.78 -2.57 -6.59
N MET A 76 -19.20 -1.67 -5.80
CA MET A 76 -18.21 -2.06 -4.77
C MET A 76 -18.82 -2.94 -3.70
N GLY A 77 -20.04 -2.64 -3.24
CA GLY A 77 -20.76 -3.47 -2.29
C GLY A 77 -21.01 -4.88 -2.83
N SER A 78 -21.39 -4.99 -4.11
CA SER A 78 -21.56 -6.30 -4.77
C SER A 78 -20.25 -7.07 -4.86
N PHE A 79 -19.12 -6.41 -5.14
CA PHE A 79 -17.82 -7.05 -5.14
C PHE A 79 -17.41 -7.54 -3.75
N ILE A 80 -17.61 -6.72 -2.71
CA ILE A 80 -17.32 -7.11 -1.33
C ILE A 80 -18.17 -8.33 -0.93
N ILE A 81 -19.47 -8.30 -1.18
CA ILE A 81 -20.37 -9.42 -0.85
C ILE A 81 -19.96 -10.71 -1.60
N THR A 82 -19.62 -10.57 -2.89
CA THR A 82 -19.18 -11.69 -3.71
C THR A 82 -17.84 -12.25 -3.19
N ALA A 83 -16.88 -11.38 -2.86
CA ALA A 83 -15.61 -11.77 -2.30
C ALA A 83 -15.77 -12.50 -0.95
N ILE A 84 -16.65 -12.01 -0.06
CA ILE A 84 -16.93 -12.67 1.22
C ILE A 84 -17.50 -14.09 0.99
N LYS A 85 -18.44 -14.24 0.05
CA LYS A 85 -19.02 -15.55 -0.29
C LYS A 85 -18.00 -16.52 -0.87
N LEU A 86 -17.06 -16.00 -1.67
CA LEU A 86 -16.04 -16.79 -2.37
C LEU A 86 -14.76 -16.97 -1.54
N ARG A 87 -14.69 -16.45 -0.33
CA ARG A 87 -13.52 -16.50 0.55
C ARG A 87 -12.95 -17.91 0.79
N LYS A 88 -13.78 -18.94 0.63
CA LYS A 88 -13.38 -20.35 0.75
C LYS A 88 -12.56 -20.85 -0.44
N TYR A 89 -12.66 -20.20 -1.59
CA TYR A 89 -11.99 -20.56 -2.82
C TYR A 89 -10.70 -19.75 -2.97
N THR A 90 -9.59 -20.42 -3.27
CA THR A 90 -8.23 -19.84 -3.29
C THR A 90 -7.82 -19.39 -4.70
N HIS A 91 -8.68 -18.74 -5.47
CA HIS A 91 -8.32 -18.27 -6.81
C HIS A 91 -7.98 -16.79 -6.81
N ASP A 92 -6.93 -16.42 -7.52
CA ASP A 92 -6.63 -15.03 -7.86
C ASP A 92 -7.63 -14.53 -8.90
N TRP A 93 -8.18 -13.35 -8.67
CA TRP A 93 -9.23 -12.77 -9.51
C TRP A 93 -8.77 -11.43 -10.08
N PRO A 94 -7.84 -11.42 -11.05
CA PRO A 94 -7.24 -10.18 -11.57
C PRO A 94 -8.26 -9.24 -12.23
N LEU A 95 -9.36 -9.77 -12.74
CA LEU A 95 -10.44 -8.95 -13.32
C LEU A 95 -11.13 -8.08 -12.27
N PHE A 96 -11.33 -8.61 -11.05
CA PHE A 96 -11.94 -7.84 -9.96
C PHE A 96 -11.06 -6.67 -9.52
N GLU A 97 -9.73 -6.86 -9.40
CA GLU A 97 -8.79 -5.77 -9.09
C GLU A 97 -8.91 -4.65 -10.11
N ASN A 98 -8.81 -5.00 -11.38
CA ASN A 98 -8.91 -4.02 -12.46
C ASN A 98 -10.25 -3.28 -12.43
N ALA A 99 -11.35 -3.98 -12.15
CA ALA A 99 -12.68 -3.38 -12.05
C ALA A 99 -12.78 -2.40 -10.87
N ILE A 100 -12.24 -2.76 -9.70
CA ILE A 100 -12.19 -1.89 -8.52
C ILE A 100 -11.39 -0.62 -8.83
N ILE A 101 -10.18 -0.78 -9.37
CA ILE A 101 -9.29 0.34 -9.70
C ILE A 101 -9.93 1.24 -10.77
N SER A 102 -10.47 0.65 -11.84
CA SER A 102 -11.10 1.42 -12.93
C SER A 102 -12.33 2.20 -12.46
N SER A 103 -13.18 1.57 -11.65
CA SER A 103 -14.37 2.24 -11.08
C SER A 103 -13.98 3.39 -10.16
N PHE A 104 -12.95 3.21 -9.34
CA PHE A 104 -12.40 4.29 -8.50
C PHE A 104 -11.88 5.45 -9.35
N LEU A 105 -11.03 5.17 -10.34
CA LEU A 105 -10.46 6.20 -11.20
C LEU A 105 -11.55 6.98 -11.95
N VAL A 106 -12.53 6.29 -12.54
CA VAL A 106 -13.65 6.95 -13.23
C VAL A 106 -14.40 7.88 -12.27
N THR A 107 -14.70 7.41 -11.07
CA THR A 107 -15.46 8.21 -10.10
C THR A 107 -14.68 9.44 -9.65
N VAL A 108 -13.41 9.27 -9.27
CA VAL A 108 -12.60 10.39 -8.73
C VAL A 108 -12.22 11.38 -9.84
N MET A 109 -11.90 10.89 -11.05
CA MET A 109 -11.58 11.77 -12.18
C MET A 109 -12.80 12.58 -12.64
N THR A 110 -13.97 11.94 -12.76
CA THR A 110 -15.19 12.65 -13.10
C THR A 110 -15.54 13.71 -12.07
N THR A 111 -15.45 13.35 -10.78
CA THR A 111 -15.65 14.31 -9.68
C THR A 111 -14.66 15.46 -9.77
N GLY A 112 -13.37 15.17 -9.91
CA GLY A 112 -12.32 16.18 -10.00
C GLY A 112 -12.49 17.14 -11.16
N TYR A 113 -12.88 16.63 -12.32
CA TYR A 113 -13.15 17.47 -13.50
C TYR A 113 -14.35 18.41 -13.26
N LEU A 114 -15.47 17.88 -12.76
CA LEU A 114 -16.68 18.66 -12.55
C LEU A 114 -16.57 19.68 -11.40
N THR A 115 -15.71 19.39 -10.41
CA THR A 115 -15.44 20.33 -9.29
C THR A 115 -14.29 21.29 -9.58
N GLY A 116 -13.61 21.11 -10.72
CA GLY A 116 -12.43 21.86 -11.13
C GLY A 116 -11.13 21.13 -10.79
N THR A 117 -10.36 20.79 -11.81
CA THR A 117 -9.16 19.94 -11.69
C THR A 117 -8.13 20.50 -10.69
N HIS A 118 -7.99 21.83 -10.62
CA HIS A 118 -7.05 22.50 -9.73
C HIS A 118 -7.67 22.99 -8.41
N LEU A 119 -9.01 22.95 -8.29
CA LEU A 119 -9.73 23.40 -7.11
C LEU A 119 -10.05 22.27 -6.13
N SER A 120 -10.14 21.03 -6.62
CA SER A 120 -10.63 19.91 -5.83
C SER A 120 -9.50 19.08 -5.24
N GLU A 121 -9.80 18.38 -4.13
CA GLU A 121 -8.92 17.40 -3.50
C GLU A 121 -8.82 16.09 -4.32
N ALA A 122 -9.43 16.03 -5.49
CA ALA A 122 -9.48 14.82 -6.32
C ALA A 122 -8.09 14.32 -6.71
N LEU A 123 -7.15 15.22 -7.03
CA LEU A 123 -5.76 14.85 -7.32
C LEU A 123 -5.09 14.17 -6.12
N LEU A 124 -5.25 14.71 -4.93
CA LEU A 124 -4.71 14.11 -3.70
C LEU A 124 -5.28 12.71 -3.48
N ILE A 125 -6.58 12.54 -3.71
CA ILE A 125 -7.27 11.25 -3.57
C ILE A 125 -6.79 10.25 -4.62
N ILE A 126 -6.53 10.67 -5.86
CA ILE A 126 -5.95 9.84 -6.91
C ILE A 126 -4.57 9.33 -6.47
N PHE A 127 -3.67 10.22 -6.03
CA PHE A 127 -2.36 9.84 -5.53
C PHE A 127 -2.44 8.86 -4.36
N LEU A 128 -3.33 9.12 -3.41
CA LEU A 128 -3.54 8.25 -2.27
C LEU A 128 -4.08 6.87 -2.70
N GLY A 129 -5.03 6.83 -3.63
CA GLY A 129 -5.56 5.59 -4.21
C GLY A 129 -4.50 4.79 -4.95
N VAL A 130 -3.59 5.46 -5.68
CA VAL A 130 -2.44 4.81 -6.32
C VAL A 130 -1.51 4.20 -5.26
N ILE A 131 -1.17 4.93 -4.20
CA ILE A 131 -0.32 4.42 -3.11
C ILE A 131 -0.95 3.18 -2.46
N ILE A 132 -2.26 3.21 -2.16
CA ILE A 132 -2.97 2.07 -1.57
C ILE A 132 -2.95 0.87 -2.52
N THR A 133 -3.19 1.11 -3.81
CA THR A 133 -3.14 0.06 -4.83
C THR A 133 -1.74 -0.56 -4.92
N CYS A 134 -0.68 0.28 -4.86
CA CYS A 134 0.71 -0.17 -4.85
C CYS A 134 1.04 -1.06 -3.64
N THR A 135 0.44 -0.77 -2.48
CA THR A 135 0.71 -1.52 -1.25
C THR A 135 -0.09 -2.82 -1.15
N LEU A 136 -1.26 -2.91 -1.75
CA LEU A 136 -2.17 -4.05 -1.61
C LEU A 136 -2.25 -4.94 -2.86
N ALA A 137 -1.88 -4.43 -4.03
CA ALA A 137 -1.92 -5.14 -5.31
C ALA A 137 -0.52 -5.33 -5.91
N ASP A 138 -0.44 -5.97 -7.08
CA ASP A 138 0.81 -6.19 -7.81
C ASP A 138 1.38 -4.87 -8.38
N VAL A 139 2.72 -4.74 -8.35
CA VAL A 139 3.48 -3.61 -8.93
C VAL A 139 3.11 -3.35 -10.41
N ASN A 140 2.74 -4.37 -11.17
CA ASN A 140 2.32 -4.20 -12.56
C ASN A 140 1.03 -3.38 -12.71
N LYS A 141 0.18 -3.36 -11.68
CA LYS A 141 -1.04 -2.53 -11.63
C LYS A 141 -0.73 -1.03 -11.55
N ILE A 142 0.42 -0.68 -10.96
CA ILE A 142 0.89 0.72 -10.90
C ILE A 142 1.12 1.26 -12.31
N LYS A 143 1.79 0.47 -13.18
CA LYS A 143 2.03 0.85 -14.57
C LYS A 143 0.70 1.07 -15.30
N PHE A 144 -0.28 0.19 -15.08
CA PHE A 144 -1.61 0.33 -15.64
C PHE A 144 -2.29 1.64 -15.20
N CYS A 145 -2.31 1.93 -13.88
CA CYS A 145 -2.84 3.18 -13.36
C CYS A 145 -2.11 4.40 -13.94
N PHE A 146 -0.78 4.38 -13.96
CA PHE A 146 0.03 5.48 -14.48
C PHE A 146 -0.28 5.81 -15.95
N TRP A 147 -0.32 4.79 -16.81
CA TRP A 147 -0.59 4.97 -18.24
C TRP A 147 -2.02 5.42 -18.55
N ILE A 148 -2.96 5.26 -17.63
CA ILE A 148 -4.34 5.78 -17.76
C ILE A 148 -4.45 7.16 -17.14
N VAL A 149 -3.98 7.33 -15.91
CA VAL A 149 -4.18 8.56 -15.13
C VAL A 149 -3.47 9.75 -15.75
N VAL A 150 -2.20 9.60 -16.13
CA VAL A 150 -1.40 10.74 -16.64
C VAL A 150 -1.95 11.32 -17.94
N PRO A 151 -2.28 10.54 -18.98
CA PRO A 151 -2.89 11.09 -20.19
C PRO A 151 -4.23 11.78 -19.94
N ILE A 152 -5.08 11.21 -19.07
CA ILE A 152 -6.38 11.81 -18.74
C ILE A 152 -6.19 13.14 -17.99
N LEU A 153 -5.26 13.22 -17.03
CA LEU A 153 -4.96 14.47 -16.32
C LEU A 153 -4.43 15.55 -17.29
N ILE A 154 -3.56 15.18 -18.23
CA ILE A 154 -3.08 16.09 -19.25
C ILE A 154 -4.24 16.58 -20.11
N LEU A 155 -5.11 15.68 -20.55
CA LEU A 155 -6.30 16.03 -21.33
C LEU A 155 -7.24 16.95 -20.56
N MET A 156 -7.55 16.64 -19.30
CA MET A 156 -8.40 17.46 -18.44
C MET A 156 -7.79 18.86 -18.27
N SER A 157 -6.51 18.96 -17.98
CA SER A 157 -5.81 20.24 -17.86
C SER A 157 -5.79 21.03 -19.20
N ALA A 158 -5.65 20.36 -20.32
CA ALA A 158 -5.72 20.99 -21.65
C ALA A 158 -7.13 21.49 -21.96
N LEU A 159 -8.16 20.77 -21.60
CA LEU A 159 -9.56 21.19 -21.74
C LEU A 159 -9.86 22.41 -20.86
N ASP A 160 -9.40 22.40 -19.61
CA ASP A 160 -9.54 23.55 -18.71
C ASP A 160 -8.83 24.81 -19.25
N TYR A 161 -7.65 24.64 -19.85
CA TYR A 161 -6.88 25.75 -20.46
C TYR A 161 -7.50 26.26 -21.77
N SER A 162 -8.11 25.37 -22.55
CA SER A 162 -8.65 25.72 -23.88
C SER A 162 -9.95 26.53 -23.83
N GLU A 163 -10.55 26.70 -22.64
CA GLU A 163 -11.86 27.33 -22.46
C GLU A 163 -13.00 26.67 -23.28
N ALA A 164 -12.73 25.49 -23.87
CA ALA A 164 -13.71 24.77 -24.68
C ALA A 164 -14.88 24.24 -23.85
N VAL A 165 -14.66 24.06 -22.54
CA VAL A 165 -15.64 23.59 -21.58
C VAL A 165 -15.58 24.50 -20.35
N PRO A 166 -16.72 24.88 -19.75
CA PRO A 166 -16.71 25.71 -18.55
C PRO A 166 -15.93 25.02 -17.42
N TYR A 167 -15.05 25.77 -16.76
CA TYR A 167 -14.27 25.28 -15.64
C TYR A 167 -15.16 25.02 -14.40
N ALA A 168 -14.92 23.93 -13.66
CA ALA A 168 -15.65 23.61 -12.44
C ALA A 168 -17.18 23.63 -12.60
N MET A 169 -17.70 22.96 -13.63
CA MET A 169 -19.12 23.00 -14.04
C MET A 169 -20.12 22.67 -12.94
N LEU A 170 -19.70 21.97 -11.88
CA LEU A 170 -20.55 21.67 -10.73
C LEU A 170 -20.87 22.93 -9.92
N LEU A 171 -20.01 23.96 -9.98
CA LEU A 171 -20.13 25.18 -9.18
C LEU A 171 -20.79 26.29 -10.03
N GLU A 172 -21.95 26.78 -9.59
CA GLU A 172 -22.64 27.94 -10.20
C GLU A 172 -22.03 29.27 -9.76
N ARG A 173 -21.26 29.27 -8.67
CA ARG A 173 -20.59 30.47 -8.14
C ARG A 173 -19.12 30.17 -7.92
N SER A 174 -18.27 31.18 -8.11
CA SER A 174 -16.87 31.07 -7.75
C SER A 174 -16.72 30.72 -6.26
N PRO A 175 -15.92 29.69 -5.93
CA PRO A 175 -15.62 29.39 -4.53
C PRO A 175 -14.67 30.39 -3.87
N TYR A 176 -14.22 31.39 -4.63
CA TYR A 176 -13.33 32.46 -4.16
C TYR A 176 -13.99 33.81 -4.28
N ALA A 177 -13.73 34.67 -3.31
CA ALA A 177 -14.10 36.10 -3.33
C ALA A 177 -13.24 36.86 -4.37
N GLU A 178 -13.63 38.09 -4.69
CA GLU A 178 -12.93 38.96 -5.66
C GLU A 178 -11.46 39.20 -5.27
N ASP A 179 -11.12 39.15 -3.98
CA ASP A 179 -9.77 39.30 -3.44
C ASP A 179 -8.95 37.99 -3.48
N GLY A 180 -9.50 36.92 -4.07
CA GLY A 180 -8.87 35.61 -4.18
C GLY A 180 -8.92 34.74 -2.93
N ARG A 181 -9.60 35.18 -1.86
CA ARG A 181 -9.79 34.36 -0.65
C ARG A 181 -10.87 33.31 -0.85
N PRO A 182 -10.70 32.08 -0.36
CA PRO A 182 -11.75 31.08 -0.40
C PRO A 182 -12.93 31.52 0.47
N LEU A 183 -14.14 31.33 -0.05
CA LEU A 183 -15.36 31.58 0.70
C LEU A 183 -15.53 30.59 1.85
N GLU A 184 -16.14 31.01 2.97
CA GLU A 184 -16.29 30.20 4.18
C GLU A 184 -16.93 28.83 3.90
N GLY A 185 -17.99 28.79 3.10
CA GLY A 185 -18.66 27.55 2.72
C GLY A 185 -17.75 26.60 1.98
N TRP A 186 -16.91 27.10 1.08
CA TRP A 186 -15.91 26.30 0.38
C TRP A 186 -14.83 25.76 1.32
N MET A 187 -14.36 26.57 2.25
CA MET A 187 -13.42 26.13 3.29
C MET A 187 -14.02 25.03 4.15
N MET A 188 -15.31 25.12 4.52
CA MET A 188 -16.00 24.06 5.27
C MET A 188 -16.05 22.74 4.49
N VAL A 189 -16.36 22.78 3.19
CA VAL A 189 -16.33 21.58 2.33
C VAL A 189 -14.95 20.94 2.31
N ARG A 190 -13.90 21.73 2.08
CA ARG A 190 -12.51 21.24 2.05
C ARG A 190 -12.08 20.65 3.40
N MET A 191 -12.41 21.31 4.51
CA MET A 191 -12.10 20.80 5.84
C MET A 191 -12.83 19.48 6.12
N THR A 192 -14.09 19.35 5.70
CA THR A 192 -14.85 18.10 5.85
C THR A 192 -14.21 16.97 5.07
N VAL A 193 -13.82 17.20 3.82
CA VAL A 193 -13.09 16.20 2.99
C VAL A 193 -11.76 15.83 3.64
N ALA A 194 -10.99 16.83 4.11
CA ALA A 194 -9.70 16.58 4.77
C ALA A 194 -9.85 15.72 6.03
N VAL A 195 -10.84 16.00 6.87
CA VAL A 195 -11.13 15.22 8.09
C VAL A 195 -11.51 13.78 7.76
N ILE A 196 -12.31 13.56 6.70
CA ILE A 196 -12.69 12.20 6.27
C ILE A 196 -11.48 11.45 5.69
N LEU A 197 -10.58 12.16 4.99
CA LEU A 197 -9.38 11.54 4.39
C LEU A 197 -8.24 11.31 5.39
N ALA A 198 -8.17 12.06 6.48
CA ALA A 198 -7.09 11.94 7.46
C ALA A 198 -6.89 10.51 8.01
N PRO A 199 -7.95 9.74 8.39
CA PRO A 199 -7.81 8.35 8.79
C PRO A 199 -7.21 7.46 7.70
N LEU A 200 -7.55 7.73 6.43
CA LEU A 200 -7.04 6.97 5.29
C LEU A 200 -5.53 7.19 5.11
N ILE A 201 -5.09 8.45 5.19
CA ILE A 201 -3.67 8.82 5.15
C ILE A 201 -2.92 8.13 6.30
N TYR A 202 -3.49 8.18 7.51
CA TYR A 202 -2.90 7.53 8.69
C TYR A 202 -2.76 6.02 8.50
N LEU A 203 -3.78 5.34 7.96
CA LEU A 203 -3.74 3.91 7.65
C LEU A 203 -2.66 3.58 6.61
N CYS A 204 -2.48 4.43 5.59
CA CYS A 204 -1.40 4.27 4.62
C CYS A 204 -0.02 4.37 5.27
N ILE A 205 0.19 5.35 6.14
CA ILE A 205 1.45 5.52 6.89
C ILE A 205 1.72 4.28 7.76
N LEU A 206 0.70 3.77 8.47
CA LEU A 206 0.83 2.56 9.28
C LEU A 206 1.16 1.33 8.43
N ALA A 207 0.53 1.18 7.26
CA ALA A 207 0.81 0.08 6.34
C ALA A 207 2.25 0.14 5.82
N MET A 208 2.73 1.31 5.41
CA MET A 208 4.12 1.51 4.97
C MET A 208 5.13 1.20 6.09
N LYS A 209 4.87 1.68 7.31
CA LYS A 209 5.73 1.40 8.46
C LYS A 209 5.85 -0.11 8.72
N ARG A 210 4.71 -0.81 8.75
CA ARG A 210 4.69 -2.26 8.93
C ARG A 210 5.38 -3.03 7.81
N TRP A 211 5.32 -2.52 6.58
CA TRP A 211 6.06 -3.10 5.47
C TRP A 211 7.57 -3.06 5.72
N THR A 212 8.10 -1.87 6.04
CA THR A 212 9.53 -1.69 6.27
C THR A 212 10.03 -2.55 7.44
N GLU A 213 9.28 -2.60 8.54
CA GLU A 213 9.59 -3.47 9.69
C GLU A 213 9.63 -4.94 9.31
N ARG A 214 8.80 -5.36 8.40
CA ARG A 214 8.72 -6.74 7.95
C ARG A 214 9.83 -7.13 6.99
N GLU A 215 10.19 -6.25 6.07
CA GLU A 215 11.33 -6.46 5.18
C GLU A 215 12.62 -6.66 5.99
N SER A 216 12.82 -5.84 7.04
CA SER A 216 13.96 -6.01 7.95
C SER A 216 13.92 -7.36 8.69
N LEU A 217 12.74 -7.80 9.15
CA LEU A 217 12.57 -9.11 9.79
C LEU A 217 12.84 -10.27 8.83
N TYR A 218 12.42 -10.19 7.57
CA TYR A 218 12.74 -11.24 6.58
C TYR A 218 14.24 -11.33 6.30
N LEU A 219 14.92 -10.19 6.18
CA LEU A 219 16.36 -10.14 6.04
C LEU A 219 17.06 -10.73 7.28
N GLU A 220 16.52 -10.46 8.47
CA GLU A 220 17.04 -10.99 9.73
C GLU A 220 16.75 -12.48 9.92
N MET A 221 15.58 -12.96 9.48
CA MET A 221 15.19 -14.38 9.52
C MET A 221 15.85 -15.23 8.44
N SER A 222 16.44 -14.65 7.42
CA SER A 222 17.26 -15.38 6.47
C SER A 222 18.48 -15.92 7.22
N THR A 223 18.50 -17.22 7.48
CA THR A 223 19.61 -17.87 8.20
C THR A 223 20.70 -18.38 7.27
N ILE A 224 20.43 -18.37 5.96
CA ILE A 224 21.27 -19.00 4.94
C ILE A 224 21.65 -17.95 3.89
N ASP A 225 22.91 -17.90 3.51
CA ASP A 225 23.40 -17.11 2.39
C ASP A 225 22.87 -17.62 1.05
N GLY A 226 22.36 -16.72 0.23
CA GLY A 226 21.67 -17.08 -1.04
C GLY A 226 22.59 -17.71 -2.09
N LEU A 227 23.87 -17.34 -2.10
CA LEU A 227 24.86 -17.82 -3.06
C LEU A 227 25.50 -19.14 -2.60
N THR A 228 26.03 -19.16 -1.39
CA THR A 228 26.86 -20.23 -0.87
C THR A 228 26.09 -21.31 -0.12
N ARG A 229 24.85 -21.03 0.27
CA ARG A 229 24.01 -21.89 1.13
C ARG A 229 24.59 -22.14 2.53
N LEU A 230 25.66 -21.46 2.90
CA LEU A 230 26.15 -21.45 4.27
C LEU A 230 25.28 -20.59 5.18
N SER A 231 25.43 -20.76 6.49
CA SER A 231 24.82 -19.84 7.46
C SER A 231 25.36 -18.42 7.23
N ASN A 232 24.45 -17.46 7.09
CA ASN A 232 24.86 -16.07 6.92
C ASN A 232 25.44 -15.47 8.22
N ARG A 233 26.01 -14.26 8.11
CA ARG A 233 26.64 -13.57 9.23
C ARG A 233 25.72 -13.42 10.45
N ASN A 234 24.44 -13.08 10.24
CA ASN A 234 23.48 -12.88 11.34
C ASN A 234 23.21 -14.21 12.08
N SER A 235 23.03 -15.29 11.33
CA SER A 235 22.87 -16.64 11.86
C SER A 235 24.09 -17.08 12.67
N LEU A 236 25.31 -16.82 12.16
CA LEU A 236 26.55 -17.13 12.85
C LEU A 236 26.65 -16.41 14.20
N ILE A 237 26.39 -15.09 14.21
CA ILE A 237 26.44 -14.28 15.43
C ILE A 237 25.40 -14.79 16.45
N SER A 238 24.16 -15.02 16.02
CA SER A 238 23.08 -15.49 16.89
C SER A 238 23.38 -16.86 17.51
N ARG A 239 23.86 -17.82 16.70
CA ARG A 239 24.28 -19.14 17.18
C ARG A 239 25.50 -19.05 18.11
N GLY A 240 26.48 -18.22 17.77
CA GLY A 240 27.65 -18.01 18.61
C GLY A 240 27.29 -17.46 20.00
N GLN A 241 26.37 -16.48 20.05
CA GLN A 241 25.87 -15.96 21.33
C GLN A 241 25.12 -17.01 22.16
N GLU A 242 24.34 -17.87 21.48
CA GLU A 242 23.64 -18.97 22.15
C GLU A 242 24.62 -20.01 22.72
N GLU A 243 25.64 -20.42 21.95
CA GLU A 243 26.66 -21.35 22.43
C GLU A 243 27.49 -20.78 23.58
N ILE A 244 27.84 -19.48 23.53
CA ILE A 244 28.50 -18.80 24.65
C ILE A 244 27.62 -18.80 25.89
N ARG A 245 26.31 -18.58 25.73
CA ARG A 245 25.36 -18.60 26.83
C ARG A 245 25.23 -20.00 27.45
N ARG A 246 25.16 -21.04 26.60
CA ARG A 246 25.12 -22.44 27.03
C ARG A 246 26.42 -22.84 27.76
N ALA A 247 27.58 -22.46 27.21
CA ALA A 247 28.86 -22.71 27.83
C ALA A 247 28.97 -22.08 29.23
N ARG A 248 28.47 -20.83 29.38
CA ARG A 248 28.45 -20.14 30.70
C ARG A 248 27.47 -20.72 31.70
N ALA A 249 26.40 -21.36 31.26
CA ALA A 249 25.40 -21.97 32.10
C ALA A 249 25.76 -23.41 32.52
N SER A 250 26.80 -23.97 31.92
CA SER A 250 27.29 -25.32 32.24
C SER A 250 28.44 -25.28 33.25
N ASP A 251 28.34 -26.08 34.31
CA ASP A 251 29.41 -26.20 35.33
C ASP A 251 30.72 -26.73 34.74
N ALA A 252 30.65 -27.45 33.59
CA ALA A 252 31.82 -28.03 32.90
C ALA A 252 32.52 -27.04 31.95
N MET A 253 31.94 -25.87 31.66
CA MET A 253 32.48 -24.85 30.69
C MET A 253 33.15 -25.47 29.45
N PRO A 254 32.42 -26.14 28.57
CA PRO A 254 33.02 -26.76 27.38
C PRO A 254 33.74 -25.69 26.54
N PRO A 255 34.96 -25.97 26.06
CA PRO A 255 35.70 -24.98 25.26
C PRO A 255 34.98 -24.72 23.93
N LEU A 256 34.80 -23.44 23.62
CA LEU A 256 34.30 -22.98 22.35
C LEU A 256 35.46 -22.48 21.50
N SER A 257 35.60 -23.01 20.30
CA SER A 257 36.62 -22.58 19.32
C SER A 257 35.97 -21.90 18.14
N CYS A 258 36.60 -20.86 17.63
CA CYS A 258 36.18 -20.17 16.42
C CYS A 258 37.31 -20.24 15.38
N ILE A 259 36.98 -20.66 14.17
CA ILE A 259 37.92 -20.74 13.04
C ILE A 259 37.49 -19.65 12.06
N MET A 260 38.43 -18.79 11.68
CA MET A 260 38.25 -17.81 10.62
C MET A 260 38.97 -18.31 9.36
N ILE A 261 38.27 -18.36 8.23
CA ILE A 261 38.75 -18.81 6.94
C ILE A 261 38.66 -17.68 5.96
N ASP A 262 39.70 -17.43 5.16
CA ASP A 262 39.70 -16.44 4.08
C ASP A 262 40.27 -17.06 2.80
N LEU A 263 39.83 -16.60 1.64
CA LEU A 263 40.29 -17.05 0.34
C LEU A 263 41.42 -16.14 -0.15
N ASP A 264 42.63 -16.69 -0.22
CA ASP A 264 43.79 -15.99 -0.75
C ASP A 264 43.55 -15.51 -2.19
N HIS A 265 43.94 -14.28 -2.46
CA HIS A 265 43.84 -13.67 -3.80
C HIS A 265 42.45 -13.61 -4.43
N PHE A 266 41.35 -13.72 -3.65
CA PHE A 266 39.99 -13.71 -4.18
C PHE A 266 39.68 -12.45 -5.02
N LYS A 267 40.23 -11.29 -4.62
CA LYS A 267 40.09 -10.06 -5.40
C LYS A 267 40.72 -10.19 -6.79
N GLN A 268 41.86 -10.87 -6.93
CA GLN A 268 42.51 -11.05 -8.24
C GLN A 268 41.65 -11.93 -9.16
N ILE A 269 40.95 -12.92 -8.61
CA ILE A 269 40.01 -13.75 -9.38
C ILE A 269 38.88 -12.87 -9.95
N ASN A 270 38.28 -12.03 -9.12
CA ASN A 270 37.23 -11.08 -9.57
C ASN A 270 37.76 -10.09 -10.60
N ASP A 271 38.93 -9.52 -10.38
CA ASP A 271 39.52 -8.51 -11.27
C ASP A 271 39.94 -9.12 -12.63
N THR A 272 40.32 -10.41 -12.66
CA THR A 272 40.83 -11.11 -13.87
C THR A 272 39.68 -11.79 -14.64
N TRP A 273 38.74 -12.45 -13.96
CA TRP A 273 37.74 -13.33 -14.55
C TRP A 273 36.30 -12.84 -14.36
N GLY A 274 36.14 -11.70 -13.68
CA GLY A 274 34.84 -11.10 -13.39
C GLY A 274 34.14 -11.73 -12.18
N HIS A 275 33.12 -11.02 -11.69
CA HIS A 275 32.38 -11.40 -10.48
C HIS A 275 31.71 -12.78 -10.58
N HIS A 276 31.29 -13.17 -11.78
CA HIS A 276 30.69 -14.50 -11.98
C HIS A 276 31.63 -15.63 -11.63
N ALA A 277 32.90 -15.53 -12.04
CA ALA A 277 33.94 -16.51 -11.68
C ALA A 277 34.23 -16.49 -10.18
N GLY A 278 34.22 -15.33 -9.54
CA GLY A 278 34.32 -15.21 -8.09
C GLY A 278 33.15 -15.89 -7.36
N ASP A 279 31.94 -15.74 -7.85
CA ASP A 279 30.77 -16.43 -7.30
C ASP A 279 30.87 -17.93 -7.40
N GLU A 280 31.38 -18.48 -8.52
CA GLU A 280 31.64 -19.92 -8.68
C GLU A 280 32.68 -20.43 -7.69
N VAL A 281 33.74 -19.66 -7.44
CA VAL A 281 34.78 -19.99 -6.43
C VAL A 281 34.19 -20.02 -5.03
N LEU A 282 33.35 -19.05 -4.67
CA LEU A 282 32.64 -19.02 -3.37
C LEU A 282 31.74 -20.26 -3.20
N VAL A 283 30.98 -20.61 -4.24
CA VAL A 283 30.13 -21.81 -4.24
C VAL A 283 30.96 -23.09 -4.12
N ALA A 284 32.09 -23.19 -4.81
CA ALA A 284 32.97 -24.35 -4.71
C ALA A 284 33.60 -24.47 -3.31
N ALA A 285 34.11 -23.38 -2.75
CA ALA A 285 34.65 -23.34 -1.39
C ALA A 285 33.57 -23.70 -0.34
N SER A 286 32.37 -23.22 -0.50
CA SER A 286 31.26 -23.54 0.43
C SER A 286 30.90 -25.03 0.42
N LYS A 287 30.93 -25.69 -0.74
CA LYS A 287 30.69 -27.13 -0.83
C LYS A 287 31.75 -27.91 -0.05
N VAL A 288 33.02 -27.54 -0.20
CA VAL A 288 34.11 -28.18 0.56
C VAL A 288 33.89 -28.02 2.06
N MET A 289 33.46 -26.86 2.52
CA MET A 289 33.17 -26.62 3.94
C MET A 289 31.95 -27.40 4.45
N MET A 290 30.95 -27.67 3.58
CA MET A 290 29.76 -28.45 3.97
C MET A 290 30.04 -29.96 4.00
N ASP A 291 30.97 -30.42 3.18
CA ASP A 291 31.33 -31.86 3.05
C ASP A 291 32.40 -32.30 4.10
N SER A 292 32.97 -31.32 4.84
CA SER A 292 34.01 -31.58 5.87
C SER A 292 33.38 -31.72 7.27
#